data_f537f9b4ac3904fce513a2e6a9d13ec9
#
_entry.id   f537f9b4ac3904fce513a2e6a9d13ec9
#
_cell.length_a   1.000
_cell.length_b   1.000
_cell.length_c   1.000
_cell.angle_alpha   90.00
_cell.angle_beta   90.00
_cell.angle_gamma   90.00
#
_symmetry.space_group_name_H-M   'P 1'
#
loop_
_entity.id
_entity.type
_entity.pdbx_description
1 polymer ?
#
loop_
_entity_poly.entity_id
_entity_poly.type
_entity_poly.pdbx_seq_one_letter_code
_entity_poly.pdbx_strand_id
1 'polypeptide(L)'
;MTTENMYVSITALPLSMDPEFIESVNTFALTPDTADLNLLQRDGATAVLDLSMQFADRGYQCDIELMSQVLGRLSDIQVRDFALGTHNAKTFDIYWNMWLYLLRIAPNGFVAPVACLFATLAYERGDSELAYRALDRATADDPKYSLTTLLRRVF
;
A
#
# COMPACT_ATOMS: atom_id res chain seq x y z
N MET A 1 -12.87 -10.19 13.53
CA MET A 1 -13.48 -9.64 12.29
C MET A 1 -13.73 -10.78 11.33
N THR A 2 -14.91 -10.86 10.74
CA THR A 2 -15.23 -11.85 9.73
C THR A 2 -14.66 -11.46 8.37
N THR A 3 -14.51 -12.42 7.45
CA THR A 3 -14.07 -12.16 6.08
C THR A 3 -14.99 -11.14 5.38
N GLU A 4 -16.30 -11.25 5.57
CA GLU A 4 -17.26 -10.30 5.01
C GLU A 4 -17.02 -8.87 5.49
N ASN A 5 -16.75 -8.67 6.79
CA ASN A 5 -16.43 -7.36 7.33
C ASN A 5 -15.11 -6.81 6.77
N MET A 6 -14.13 -7.68 6.50
CA MET A 6 -12.89 -7.27 5.86
C MET A 6 -13.13 -6.78 4.43
N TYR A 7 -14.00 -7.40 3.67
CA TYR A 7 -14.34 -6.94 2.32
C TYR A 7 -14.94 -5.53 2.34
N VAL A 8 -15.83 -5.27 3.27
CA VAL A 8 -16.37 -3.92 3.47
C VAL A 8 -15.24 -2.94 3.84
N SER A 9 -14.28 -3.40 4.64
CA SER A 9 -13.16 -2.56 5.11
C SER A 9 -12.20 -2.13 4.01
N ILE A 10 -12.15 -2.81 2.84
CA ILE A 10 -11.30 -2.38 1.73
C ILE A 10 -11.97 -1.31 0.85
N THR A 11 -13.20 -0.91 1.15
CA THR A 11 -13.89 0.17 0.46
C THR A 11 -13.18 1.51 0.72
N ALA A 12 -13.09 2.35 -0.32
CA ALA A 12 -12.41 3.65 -0.24
C ALA A 12 -13.00 4.56 0.84
N LEU A 13 -12.13 5.32 1.50
CA LEU A 13 -12.49 6.33 2.49
C LEU A 13 -12.45 7.74 1.87
N PRO A 14 -13.11 8.75 2.50
CA PRO A 14 -13.13 10.11 1.97
C PRO A 14 -11.78 10.74 1.68
N LEU A 15 -10.71 10.36 2.41
CA LEU A 15 -9.36 10.88 2.17
C LEU A 15 -8.88 10.56 0.75
N SER A 16 -9.29 9.43 0.17
CA SER A 16 -8.97 9.07 -1.21
C SER A 16 -9.50 10.07 -2.23
N MET A 17 -10.44 10.91 -1.86
CA MET A 17 -11.09 11.90 -2.71
C MET A 17 -10.71 13.34 -2.34
N ASP A 18 -9.85 13.53 -1.32
CA ASP A 18 -9.40 14.84 -0.89
C ASP A 18 -8.37 15.40 -1.91
N PRO A 19 -8.64 16.54 -2.56
CA PRO A 19 -7.72 17.10 -3.56
C PRO A 19 -6.31 17.37 -3.04
N GLU A 20 -6.14 17.84 -1.82
CA GLU A 20 -4.82 18.10 -1.25
C GLU A 20 -4.04 16.80 -1.03
N PHE A 21 -4.71 15.77 -0.55
CA PHE A 21 -4.09 14.46 -0.37
C PHE A 21 -3.68 13.84 -1.70
N ILE A 22 -4.59 13.89 -2.69
CA ILE A 22 -4.32 13.40 -4.05
C ILE A 22 -3.10 14.12 -4.65
N GLU A 23 -3.04 15.44 -4.52
CA GLU A 23 -1.91 16.22 -5.02
C GLU A 23 -0.60 15.82 -4.33
N SER A 24 -0.63 15.64 -3.02
CA SER A 24 0.53 15.19 -2.26
C SER A 24 1.04 13.83 -2.72
N VAL A 25 0.13 12.87 -2.91
CA VAL A 25 0.49 11.53 -3.42
C VAL A 25 1.12 11.65 -4.81
N ASN A 26 0.52 12.42 -5.71
CA ASN A 26 1.04 12.61 -7.05
C ASN A 26 2.43 13.25 -7.04
N THR A 27 2.65 14.23 -6.16
CA THR A 27 3.95 14.89 -6.03
C THR A 27 5.03 13.90 -5.60
N PHE A 28 4.75 13.06 -4.60
CA PHE A 28 5.71 12.05 -4.16
C PHE A 28 5.93 10.95 -5.21
N ALA A 29 4.99 10.72 -6.10
CA ALA A 29 5.15 9.74 -7.17
C ALA A 29 6.11 10.19 -8.27
N LEU A 30 6.39 11.49 -8.38
CA LEU A 30 7.26 12.03 -9.42
C LEU A 30 8.72 11.67 -9.16
N THR A 31 9.44 11.38 -10.26
CA THR A 31 10.90 11.21 -10.24
C THR A 31 11.49 12.28 -11.16
N PRO A 32 11.92 13.45 -10.61
CA PRO A 32 12.52 14.50 -11.42
C PRO A 32 13.81 14.02 -12.11
N ASP A 33 14.08 14.49 -13.33
CA ASP A 33 15.26 14.11 -14.10
C ASP A 33 16.58 14.38 -13.37
N THR A 34 16.59 15.41 -12.52
CA THR A 34 17.76 15.82 -11.74
C THR A 34 17.89 15.08 -10.41
N ALA A 35 16.93 14.21 -10.07
CA ALA A 35 16.91 13.54 -8.77
C ALA A 35 17.96 12.43 -8.71
N ASP A 36 18.54 12.24 -7.52
CA ASP A 36 19.29 11.02 -7.20
C ASP A 36 18.29 9.89 -6.94
N LEU A 37 18.16 8.99 -7.91
CA LEU A 37 17.20 7.88 -7.84
C LEU A 37 17.47 6.98 -6.64
N ASN A 38 18.73 6.68 -6.33
CA ASN A 38 19.08 5.85 -5.17
C ASN A 38 18.62 6.50 -3.87
N LEU A 39 18.78 7.81 -3.76
CA LEU A 39 18.33 8.55 -2.57
C LEU A 39 16.81 8.55 -2.45
N LEU A 40 16.10 8.78 -3.57
CA LEU A 40 14.63 8.72 -3.57
C LEU A 40 14.11 7.35 -3.16
N GLN A 41 14.74 6.28 -3.65
CA GLN A 41 14.35 4.92 -3.30
C GLN A 41 14.62 4.62 -1.83
N ARG A 42 15.75 5.09 -1.30
CA ARG A 42 16.08 4.96 0.11
C ARG A 42 15.09 5.72 0.98
N ASP A 43 14.75 6.96 0.60
CA ASP A 43 13.78 7.78 1.32
C ASP A 43 12.39 7.11 1.32
N GLY A 44 12.01 6.51 0.18
CA GLY A 44 10.76 5.76 0.08
C GLY A 44 10.73 4.54 1.00
N ALA A 45 11.80 3.77 1.02
CA ALA A 45 11.93 2.61 1.91
C ALA A 45 11.90 3.04 3.39
N THR A 46 12.62 4.12 3.72
CA THR A 46 12.61 4.69 5.07
C THR A 46 11.20 5.14 5.47
N ALA A 47 10.46 5.76 4.55
CA ALA A 47 9.09 6.18 4.79
C ALA A 47 8.18 5.00 5.13
N VAL A 48 8.34 3.86 4.46
CA VAL A 48 7.59 2.63 4.79
C VAL A 48 7.88 2.20 6.22
N LEU A 49 9.14 2.16 6.62
CA LEU A 49 9.53 1.78 7.99
C LEU A 49 9.01 2.77 9.02
N ASP A 50 9.17 4.06 8.77
CA ASP A 50 8.71 5.12 9.69
C ASP A 50 7.18 5.05 9.87
N LEU A 51 6.44 4.82 8.78
CA LEU A 51 4.99 4.70 8.86
C LEU A 51 4.59 3.47 9.67
N SER A 52 5.29 2.34 9.50
CA SER A 52 5.01 1.14 10.30
C SER A 52 5.20 1.39 11.79
N MET A 53 6.20 2.18 12.16
CA MET A 53 6.44 2.56 13.56
C MET A 53 5.32 3.47 14.09
N GLN A 54 4.84 4.40 13.29
CA GLN A 54 3.68 5.23 13.67
C GLN A 54 2.42 4.39 13.83
N PHE A 55 2.18 3.43 12.94
CA PHE A 55 1.03 2.53 13.06
C PHE A 55 1.11 1.67 14.31
N ALA A 56 2.30 1.21 14.70
CA ALA A 56 2.49 0.47 15.93
C ALA A 56 2.12 1.30 17.17
N ASP A 57 2.39 2.62 17.11
CA ASP A 57 2.17 3.54 18.24
C ASP A 57 0.77 4.16 18.23
N ARG A 58 0.26 4.57 17.07
CA ARG A 58 -0.95 5.40 16.94
C ARG A 58 -2.08 4.79 16.12
N GLY A 59 -1.86 3.63 15.54
CA GLY A 59 -2.81 3.06 14.58
C GLY A 59 -2.96 3.96 13.35
N TYR A 60 -4.20 4.19 12.89
CA TYR A 60 -4.46 5.01 11.71
C TYR A 60 -4.30 6.52 11.95
N GLN A 61 -4.06 6.97 13.17
CA GLN A 61 -3.87 8.40 13.48
C GLN A 61 -2.42 8.82 13.23
N CYS A 62 -1.94 8.57 12.04
CA CYS A 62 -0.58 8.84 11.61
C CYS A 62 -0.48 10.15 10.84
N ASP A 63 0.77 10.54 10.57
CA ASP A 63 1.10 11.69 9.73
C ASP A 63 0.56 11.49 8.31
N ILE A 64 -0.36 12.35 7.90
CA ILE A 64 -1.01 12.29 6.57
C ILE A 64 0.02 12.48 5.46
N GLU A 65 0.99 13.38 5.65
CA GLU A 65 2.04 13.60 4.66
C GLU A 65 2.90 12.35 4.47
N LEU A 66 3.26 11.69 5.57
CA LEU A 66 4.02 10.43 5.50
C LEU A 66 3.22 9.35 4.76
N MET A 67 1.92 9.24 5.00
CA MET A 67 1.06 8.30 4.27
C MET A 67 1.04 8.62 2.78
N SER A 68 0.96 9.90 2.40
CA SER A 68 0.98 10.29 0.99
C SER A 68 2.34 9.99 0.34
N GLN A 69 3.44 10.14 1.08
CA GLN A 69 4.77 9.79 0.61
C GLN A 69 4.87 8.29 0.32
N VAL A 70 4.43 7.45 1.24
CA VAL A 70 4.45 5.99 1.04
C VAL A 70 3.63 5.62 -0.18
N LEU A 71 2.40 6.10 -0.30
CA LEU A 71 1.54 5.80 -1.44
C LEU A 71 2.16 6.24 -2.77
N GLY A 72 2.71 7.43 -2.82
CA GLY A 72 3.36 7.95 -4.03
C GLY A 72 4.62 7.16 -4.38
N ARG A 73 5.47 6.86 -3.40
CA ARG A 73 6.72 6.15 -3.65
C ARG A 73 6.55 4.66 -3.96
N LEU A 74 5.41 4.07 -3.64
CA LEU A 74 5.11 2.69 -4.05
C LEU A 74 4.97 2.54 -5.58
N SER A 75 4.87 3.63 -6.32
CA SER A 75 4.94 3.58 -7.78
C SER A 75 6.34 3.22 -8.29
N ASP A 76 7.37 3.37 -7.47
CA ASP A 76 8.73 2.88 -7.75
C ASP A 76 8.81 1.39 -7.39
N ILE A 77 9.18 0.56 -8.36
CA ILE A 77 9.22 -0.90 -8.19
C ILE A 77 10.18 -1.31 -7.07
N GLN A 78 11.31 -0.62 -6.91
CA GLN A 78 12.28 -0.96 -5.86
C GLN A 78 11.70 -0.70 -4.46
N VAL A 79 10.99 0.40 -4.28
CA VAL A 79 10.30 0.70 -3.01
C VAL A 79 9.21 -0.33 -2.74
N ARG A 80 8.40 -0.65 -3.75
CA ARG A 80 7.35 -1.66 -3.64
C ARG A 80 7.92 -3.03 -3.25
N ASP A 81 8.98 -3.46 -3.91
CA ASP A 81 9.59 -4.77 -3.64
C ASP A 81 10.21 -4.80 -2.24
N PHE A 82 10.82 -3.71 -1.80
CA PHE A 82 11.25 -3.58 -0.41
C PHE A 82 10.06 -3.76 0.55
N ALA A 83 8.94 -3.09 0.27
CA ALA A 83 7.74 -3.17 1.10
C ALA A 83 7.16 -4.58 1.18
N LEU A 84 7.27 -5.38 0.12
CA LEU A 84 6.82 -6.77 0.11
C LEU A 84 7.54 -7.64 1.15
N GLY A 85 8.79 -7.32 1.46
CA GLY A 85 9.63 -8.13 2.34
C GLY A 85 9.91 -7.56 3.72
N THR A 86 9.29 -6.44 4.11
CA THR A 86 9.63 -5.77 5.37
C THR A 86 9.02 -6.39 6.61
N HIS A 87 7.87 -7.01 6.50
CA HIS A 87 7.18 -7.59 7.66
C HIS A 87 7.82 -8.91 8.11
N ASN A 88 7.62 -9.23 9.37
CA ASN A 88 8.00 -10.50 9.96
C ASN A 88 6.90 -10.96 10.92
N ALA A 89 7.09 -12.10 11.60
CA ALA A 89 6.07 -12.63 12.50
C ALA A 89 5.67 -11.64 13.61
N LYS A 90 6.61 -10.82 14.09
CA LYS A 90 6.35 -9.86 15.18
C LYS A 90 5.62 -8.61 14.68
N THR A 91 5.82 -8.22 13.41
CA THR A 91 5.27 -6.99 12.84
C THR A 91 4.11 -7.24 11.89
N PHE A 92 3.71 -8.49 11.69
CA PHE A 92 2.68 -8.85 10.72
C PHE A 92 1.38 -8.07 10.92
N ASP A 93 0.88 -7.99 12.16
CA ASP A 93 -0.38 -7.29 12.44
C ASP A 93 -0.25 -5.79 12.21
N ILE A 94 0.92 -5.20 12.47
CA ILE A 94 1.19 -3.79 12.21
C ILE A 94 1.07 -3.51 10.71
N TYR A 95 1.76 -4.31 9.89
CA TYR A 95 1.71 -4.15 8.43
C TYR A 95 0.35 -4.47 7.86
N TRP A 96 -0.35 -5.46 8.42
CA TRP A 96 -1.74 -5.76 8.02
C TRP A 96 -2.61 -4.52 8.16
N ASN A 97 -2.61 -3.90 9.33
CA ASN A 97 -3.42 -2.71 9.60
C ASN A 97 -2.98 -1.53 8.74
N MET A 98 -1.69 -1.34 8.57
CA MET A 98 -1.13 -0.25 7.79
C MET A 98 -1.52 -0.37 6.31
N TRP A 99 -1.26 -1.51 5.69
CA TRP A 99 -1.58 -1.70 4.27
C TRP A 99 -3.08 -1.67 4.02
N LEU A 100 -3.88 -2.24 4.93
CA LEU A 100 -5.34 -2.17 4.81
C LEU A 100 -5.84 -0.73 4.86
N TYR A 101 -5.35 0.06 5.80
CA TYR A 101 -5.74 1.47 5.90
C TYR A 101 -5.31 2.25 4.66
N LEU A 102 -4.05 2.09 4.22
CA LEU A 102 -3.55 2.76 3.03
C LEU A 102 -4.31 2.35 1.78
N LEU A 103 -4.71 1.08 1.67
CA LEU A 103 -5.56 0.61 0.56
C LEU A 103 -6.87 1.39 0.51
N ARG A 104 -7.47 1.66 1.66
CA ARG A 104 -8.74 2.38 1.75
C ARG A 104 -8.64 3.87 1.42
N ILE A 105 -7.49 4.49 1.70
CA ILE A 105 -7.28 5.92 1.44
C ILE A 105 -6.54 6.21 0.14
N ALA A 106 -6.06 5.20 -0.56
CA ALA A 106 -5.29 5.39 -1.78
C ALA A 106 -6.15 6.05 -2.87
N PRO A 107 -5.66 7.15 -3.48
CA PRO A 107 -6.34 7.75 -4.63
C PRO A 107 -6.34 6.81 -5.84
N ASN A 108 -7.25 7.04 -6.78
CA ASN A 108 -7.26 6.32 -8.04
C ASN A 108 -5.89 6.44 -8.73
N GLY A 109 -5.40 5.33 -9.26
CA GLY A 109 -4.07 5.23 -9.86
C GLY A 109 -2.98 4.82 -8.89
N PHE A 110 -3.25 4.82 -7.58
CA PHE A 110 -2.28 4.43 -6.56
C PHE A 110 -2.74 3.25 -5.70
N VAL A 111 -3.87 2.64 -6.06
CA VAL A 111 -4.45 1.53 -5.31
C VAL A 111 -3.74 0.21 -5.59
N ALA A 112 -3.39 -0.06 -6.85
CA ALA A 112 -2.88 -1.37 -7.26
C ALA A 112 -1.65 -1.83 -6.47
N PRO A 113 -0.60 -1.02 -6.26
CA PRO A 113 0.55 -1.46 -5.48
C PRO A 113 0.19 -1.87 -4.05
N VAL A 114 -0.54 -1.02 -3.34
CA VAL A 114 -0.88 -1.31 -1.94
C VAL A 114 -1.88 -2.46 -1.82
N ALA A 115 -2.79 -2.61 -2.78
CA ALA A 115 -3.69 -3.76 -2.82
C ALA A 115 -2.93 -5.08 -2.97
N CYS A 116 -1.87 -5.09 -3.79
CA CYS A 116 -1.00 -6.27 -3.93
C CYS A 116 -0.23 -6.57 -2.64
N LEU A 117 0.26 -5.54 -1.95
CA LEU A 117 0.92 -5.71 -0.65
C LEU A 117 -0.03 -6.34 0.37
N PHE A 118 -1.24 -5.82 0.46
CA PHE A 118 -2.24 -6.37 1.37
C PHE A 118 -2.66 -7.80 0.97
N ALA A 119 -2.83 -8.05 -0.32
CA ALA A 119 -3.17 -9.39 -0.82
C ALA A 119 -2.13 -10.43 -0.40
N THR A 120 -0.85 -10.07 -0.44
CA THR A 120 0.24 -10.95 -0.01
C THR A 120 0.11 -11.32 1.46
N LEU A 121 -0.19 -10.36 2.33
CA LEU A 121 -0.42 -10.63 3.75
C LEU A 121 -1.66 -11.49 3.97
N ALA A 122 -2.75 -11.21 3.26
CA ALA A 122 -3.98 -12.01 3.36
C ALA A 122 -3.72 -13.46 2.97
N TYR A 123 -2.97 -13.66 1.89
CA TYR A 123 -2.60 -15.02 1.45
C TYR A 123 -1.73 -15.74 2.49
N GLU A 124 -0.72 -15.05 3.04
CA GLU A 124 0.14 -15.62 4.09
C GLU A 124 -0.66 -16.02 5.34
N ARG A 125 -1.70 -15.25 5.66
CA ARG A 125 -2.58 -15.53 6.79
C ARG A 125 -3.52 -16.72 6.54
N GLY A 126 -3.57 -17.21 5.31
CA GLY A 126 -4.46 -18.32 4.91
C GLY A 126 -5.83 -17.86 4.44
N ASP A 127 -6.07 -16.58 4.27
CA ASP A 127 -7.33 -16.04 3.75
C ASP A 127 -7.20 -15.77 2.25
N SER A 128 -7.29 -16.85 1.46
CA SER A 128 -7.18 -16.75 0.00
C SER A 128 -8.31 -15.95 -0.62
N GLU A 129 -9.51 -16.01 -0.05
CA GLU A 129 -10.65 -15.26 -0.57
C GLU A 129 -10.43 -13.75 -0.43
N LEU A 130 -9.95 -13.31 0.74
CA LEU A 130 -9.63 -11.92 0.96
C LEU A 130 -8.46 -11.48 0.06
N ALA A 131 -7.46 -12.35 -0.14
CA ALA A 131 -6.35 -12.06 -1.04
C ALA A 131 -6.86 -11.80 -2.48
N TYR A 132 -7.74 -12.65 -2.99
CA TYR A 132 -8.32 -12.45 -4.32
C TYR A 132 -9.18 -11.19 -4.40
N ARG A 133 -9.90 -10.83 -3.35
CA ARG A 133 -10.65 -9.57 -3.29
C ARG A 133 -9.73 -8.35 -3.40
N ALA A 134 -8.60 -8.40 -2.72
CA ALA A 134 -7.61 -7.32 -2.83
C ALA A 134 -7.02 -7.26 -4.25
N LEU A 135 -6.72 -8.39 -4.87
CA LEU A 135 -6.25 -8.43 -6.26
C LEU A 135 -7.31 -7.91 -7.24
N ASP A 136 -8.58 -8.19 -7.01
CA ASP A 136 -9.67 -7.62 -7.81
C ASP A 136 -9.70 -6.09 -7.69
N ARG A 137 -9.45 -5.57 -6.50
CA ARG A 137 -9.36 -4.12 -6.29
C ARG A 137 -8.17 -3.52 -7.04
N ALA A 138 -7.02 -4.22 -7.05
CA ALA A 138 -5.86 -3.81 -7.84
C ALA A 138 -6.18 -3.78 -9.33
N THR A 139 -6.84 -4.80 -9.85
CA THR A 139 -7.23 -4.89 -11.26
C THR A 139 -8.21 -3.77 -11.65
N ALA A 140 -9.13 -3.43 -10.77
CA ALA A 140 -10.08 -2.34 -11.02
C ALA A 140 -9.37 -0.99 -11.14
N ASP A 141 -8.28 -0.79 -10.38
CA ASP A 141 -7.50 0.44 -10.41
C ASP A 141 -6.56 0.49 -11.63
N ASP A 142 -5.84 -0.60 -11.89
CA ASP A 142 -4.87 -0.71 -12.98
C ASP A 142 -4.89 -2.13 -13.54
N PRO A 143 -5.67 -2.39 -14.61
CA PRO A 143 -5.80 -3.72 -15.19
C PRO A 143 -4.48 -4.31 -15.72
N LYS A 144 -3.49 -3.45 -15.99
CA LYS A 144 -2.20 -3.86 -16.58
C LYS A 144 -1.08 -3.96 -15.54
N TYR A 145 -1.40 -3.82 -14.25
CA TYR A 145 -0.38 -3.86 -13.21
C TYR A 145 0.23 -5.27 -13.13
N SER A 146 1.52 -5.37 -13.42
CA SER A 146 2.19 -6.66 -13.61
C SER A 146 2.23 -7.51 -12.34
N LEU A 147 2.38 -6.89 -11.17
CA LEU A 147 2.42 -7.63 -9.91
C LEU A 147 1.10 -8.37 -9.63
N THR A 148 -0.04 -7.76 -9.98
CA THR A 148 -1.34 -8.42 -9.84
C THR A 148 -1.38 -9.72 -10.64
N THR A 149 -0.93 -9.69 -11.89
CA THR A 149 -0.88 -10.87 -12.74
C THR A 149 0.03 -11.93 -12.15
N LEU A 150 1.19 -11.54 -11.66
CA LEU A 150 2.14 -12.47 -11.05
C LEU A 150 1.54 -13.13 -9.80
N LEU A 151 0.94 -12.36 -8.91
CA LEU A 151 0.35 -12.90 -7.67
C LEU A 151 -0.81 -13.84 -7.94
N ARG A 152 -1.62 -13.59 -8.96
CA ARG A 152 -2.70 -14.50 -9.35
C ARG A 152 -2.18 -15.87 -9.78
N ARG A 153 -0.96 -15.93 -10.30
CA ARG A 153 -0.34 -17.20 -10.70
C ARG A 153 0.23 -17.98 -9.53
N VAL A 154 0.73 -17.29 -8.50
CA VAL A 154 1.40 -17.94 -7.37
C VAL A 154 0.47 -18.19 -6.18
N PHE A 155 -0.69 -17.56 -6.15
CA PHE A 155 -1.68 -17.76 -5.08
C PHE A 155 -2.56 -18.99 -5.29
#